data_442f63053a86d96c22abe9b707efb938
#
_entry.id   442f63053a86d96c22abe9b707efb938
#
_cell.length_a   1.000
_cell.length_b   1.000
_cell.length_c   1.000
_cell.angle_alpha   90.00
_cell.angle_beta   90.00
_cell.angle_gamma   90.00
#
_symmetry.space_group_name_H-M   'P 1'
#
loop_
_entity.id
_entity.type
_entity.pdbx_description
1 polymer ?
#
loop_
_entity_poly.entity_id
_entity_poly.type
_entity_poly.pdbx_seq_one_letter_code
_entity_poly.pdbx_strand_id
1 'polypeptide(L)'
;MTEDLLCATVSVRGVIHNTDGQILVVQRSTDREWELPGGRLSRGESPRQGLRREIREETGLDIEIADIVKANSWVNIADEGRFAVHYDCEPVDDSVDLSAEHVDSKWIRPAKAQQRLCDSQSTAVDIAATAPDLTTRKSTTTD
;
A
#
# COMPACT_ATOMS: atom_id res chain seq x y z
N MET A 1 2.92 29.45 23.77
CA MET A 1 3.17 29.45 22.33
C MET A 1 2.66 28.15 21.73
N THR A 2 1.84 28.24 20.70
CA THR A 2 1.27 27.09 20.05
C THR A 2 2.20 26.63 18.93
N GLU A 3 2.55 25.35 18.93
CA GLU A 3 3.30 24.78 17.82
C GLU A 3 2.37 24.49 16.65
N ASP A 4 2.86 24.72 15.46
CA ASP A 4 2.13 24.43 14.23
C ASP A 4 2.42 22.99 13.79
N LEU A 5 1.80 22.05 14.47
CA LEU A 5 2.01 20.62 14.23
C LEU A 5 1.07 20.10 13.15
N LEU A 6 1.58 19.17 12.35
CA LEU A 6 0.76 18.50 11.36
C LEU A 6 -0.26 17.59 12.05
N CYS A 7 -1.53 17.87 11.82
CA CYS A 7 -2.61 16.95 12.16
C CYS A 7 -3.04 16.28 10.86
N ALA A 8 -3.08 14.95 10.84
CA ALA A 8 -3.27 14.24 9.57
C ALA A 8 -4.13 13.01 9.74
N THR A 9 -4.93 12.71 8.71
CA THR A 9 -5.43 11.34 8.57
C THR A 9 -4.30 10.48 8.06
N VAL A 10 -4.25 9.25 8.52
CA VAL A 10 -3.18 8.30 8.20
C VAL A 10 -3.72 7.21 7.28
N SER A 11 -3.07 7.04 6.15
CA SER A 11 -3.35 5.96 5.22
C SER A 11 -2.23 4.94 5.27
N VAL A 12 -2.58 3.68 5.13
CA VAL A 12 -1.64 2.58 5.00
C VAL A 12 -1.90 1.88 3.68
N ARG A 13 -0.86 1.56 2.94
CA ARG A 13 -0.97 0.90 1.64
C ARG A 13 0.03 -0.21 1.51
N GLY A 14 -0.31 -1.22 0.71
CA GLY A 14 0.55 -2.36 0.47
C GLY A 14 1.09 -2.37 -0.95
N VAL A 15 2.40 -2.49 -1.06
CA VAL A 15 3.04 -2.91 -2.30
C VAL A 15 3.04 -4.43 -2.25
N ILE A 16 2.01 -5.04 -2.82
CA ILE A 16 1.78 -6.49 -2.72
C ILE A 16 2.34 -7.13 -3.97
N HIS A 17 3.34 -7.99 -3.81
CA HIS A 17 3.94 -8.69 -4.94
C HIS A 17 3.75 -10.19 -4.81
N ASN A 18 3.36 -10.83 -5.91
CA ASN A 18 3.19 -12.27 -5.97
C ASN A 18 4.52 -12.96 -6.30
N THR A 19 4.49 -14.29 -6.43
CA THR A 19 5.69 -15.08 -6.71
C THR A 19 6.29 -14.81 -8.08
N ASP A 20 5.51 -14.22 -9.00
CA ASP A 20 5.98 -13.81 -10.31
C ASP A 20 6.56 -12.40 -10.33
N GLY A 21 6.62 -11.74 -9.17
CA GLY A 21 7.12 -10.37 -9.06
C GLY A 21 6.16 -9.31 -9.56
N GLN A 22 4.89 -9.66 -9.78
CA GLN A 22 3.86 -8.72 -10.20
C GLN A 22 3.27 -7.99 -9.01
N ILE A 23 2.89 -6.75 -9.22
CA ILE A 23 2.32 -5.87 -8.21
C ILE A 23 0.80 -5.79 -8.40
N LEU A 24 0.07 -5.87 -7.29
CA LEU A 24 -1.38 -5.69 -7.32
C LEU A 24 -1.74 -4.22 -7.34
N VAL A 25 -2.49 -3.81 -8.35
CA VAL A 25 -3.10 -2.49 -8.43
C VAL A 25 -4.62 -2.64 -8.56
N VAL A 26 -5.36 -1.70 -7.98
CA VAL A 26 -6.82 -1.70 -8.00
C VAL A 26 -7.30 -0.37 -8.59
N GLN A 27 -8.43 -0.41 -9.28
CA GLN A 27 -9.01 0.77 -9.93
C GLN A 27 -10.23 1.24 -9.16
N ARG A 28 -10.21 2.50 -8.72
CA ARG A 28 -11.32 3.09 -7.96
C ARG A 28 -12.57 3.21 -8.82
N SER A 29 -13.73 2.93 -8.22
CA SER A 29 -15.01 3.09 -8.90
C SER A 29 -15.40 4.56 -9.09
N THR A 30 -14.88 5.46 -8.25
CA THR A 30 -15.25 6.88 -8.24
C THR A 30 -14.68 7.66 -9.43
N ASP A 31 -13.37 7.56 -9.66
CA ASP A 31 -12.66 8.37 -10.66
C ASP A 31 -11.89 7.52 -11.68
N ARG A 32 -11.95 6.19 -11.55
CA ARG A 32 -11.26 5.22 -12.42
C ARG A 32 -9.73 5.30 -12.35
N GLU A 33 -9.19 5.99 -11.35
CA GLU A 33 -7.75 6.01 -11.12
C GLU A 33 -7.28 4.72 -10.48
N TRP A 34 -6.06 4.33 -10.82
CA TRP A 34 -5.41 3.14 -10.23
C TRP A 34 -4.69 3.53 -8.96
N GLU A 35 -4.70 2.62 -7.99
CA GLU A 35 -4.02 2.83 -6.72
C GLU A 35 -3.51 1.51 -6.15
N LEU A 36 -2.56 1.62 -5.22
CA LEU A 36 -2.18 0.49 -4.39
C LEU A 36 -3.30 0.20 -3.37
N PRO A 37 -3.56 -1.07 -3.07
CA PRO A 37 -4.54 -1.42 -2.05
C PRO A 37 -4.18 -0.84 -0.68
N GLY A 38 -5.18 -0.44 0.06
CA GLY A 38 -5.02 0.13 1.38
C GLY A 38 -6.14 1.10 1.71
N GLY A 39 -5.98 1.85 2.77
CA GLY A 39 -6.97 2.82 3.20
C GLY A 39 -6.57 3.52 4.47
N ARG A 40 -7.54 4.19 5.08
CA ARG A 40 -7.30 5.01 6.26
C ARG A 40 -7.33 4.19 7.54
N LEU A 41 -6.45 4.53 8.47
CA LEU A 41 -6.47 3.96 9.80
C LEU A 41 -7.66 4.46 10.60
N SER A 42 -8.25 3.56 11.35
CA SER A 42 -9.25 3.89 12.36
C SER A 42 -8.55 4.13 13.70
N ARG A 43 -9.23 4.84 14.59
CA ARG A 43 -8.72 5.07 15.94
C ARG A 43 -8.53 3.75 16.65
N GLY A 44 -7.41 3.62 17.35
CA GLY A 44 -7.11 2.42 18.13
C GLY A 44 -6.52 1.28 17.35
N GLU A 45 -6.39 1.42 16.04
CA GLU A 45 -5.78 0.44 15.14
C GLU A 45 -4.28 0.69 15.04
N SER A 46 -3.46 -0.36 15.10
CA SER A 46 -2.07 -0.22 14.68
C SER A 46 -1.98 -0.16 13.14
N PRO A 47 -0.90 0.41 12.58
CA PRO A 47 -0.76 0.46 11.13
C PRO A 47 -0.86 -0.89 10.45
N ARG A 48 -0.25 -1.93 11.02
CA ARG A 48 -0.30 -3.27 10.45
C ARG A 48 -1.68 -3.90 10.52
N GLN A 49 -2.38 -3.72 11.64
CA GLN A 49 -3.77 -4.18 11.77
C GLN A 49 -4.68 -3.51 10.75
N GLY A 50 -4.54 -2.19 10.60
CA GLY A 50 -5.33 -1.42 9.65
C GLY A 50 -5.07 -1.83 8.22
N LEU A 51 -3.81 -2.07 7.87
CA LEU A 51 -3.46 -2.53 6.52
C LEU A 51 -4.07 -3.89 6.22
N ARG A 52 -3.97 -4.85 7.13
CA ARG A 52 -4.59 -6.17 6.95
C ARG A 52 -6.09 -6.06 6.77
N ARG A 53 -6.74 -5.24 7.57
CA ARG A 53 -8.19 -5.03 7.51
C ARG A 53 -8.58 -4.41 6.17
N GLU A 54 -7.92 -3.33 5.76
CA GLU A 54 -8.23 -2.64 4.52
C GLU A 54 -8.04 -3.54 3.29
N ILE A 55 -6.94 -4.26 3.24
CA ILE A 55 -6.67 -5.14 2.11
C ILE A 55 -7.67 -6.30 2.06
N ARG A 56 -8.02 -6.86 3.21
CA ARG A 56 -9.03 -7.91 3.26
C ARG A 56 -10.41 -7.39 2.82
N GLU A 57 -10.79 -6.21 3.28
CA GLU A 57 -12.07 -5.60 2.88
C GLU A 57 -12.13 -5.30 1.39
N GLU A 58 -11.04 -4.79 0.82
CA GLU A 58 -11.01 -4.36 -0.58
C GLU A 58 -10.81 -5.52 -1.56
N THR A 59 -10.00 -6.49 -1.21
CA THR A 59 -9.53 -7.52 -2.16
C THR A 59 -9.78 -8.95 -1.72
N GLY A 60 -10.19 -9.16 -0.49
CA GLY A 60 -10.34 -10.49 0.07
C GLY A 60 -9.01 -11.19 0.41
N LEU A 61 -7.88 -10.53 0.17
CA LEU A 61 -6.58 -11.16 0.39
C LEU A 61 -6.15 -11.12 1.85
N ASP A 62 -5.52 -12.20 2.28
CA ASP A 62 -4.67 -12.23 3.47
C ASP A 62 -3.25 -12.00 3.02
N ILE A 63 -2.52 -11.18 3.76
CA ILE A 63 -1.17 -10.77 3.40
C ILE A 63 -0.19 -11.01 4.54
N GLU A 64 1.06 -11.19 4.18
CA GLU A 64 2.19 -11.06 5.08
C GLU A 64 2.81 -9.70 4.86
N ILE A 65 2.99 -8.95 5.94
CA ILE A 65 3.53 -7.59 5.89
C ILE A 65 4.99 -7.63 6.31
N ALA A 66 5.85 -7.14 5.43
CA ALA A 66 7.29 -7.03 5.71
C ALA A 66 7.62 -5.61 6.19
N ASP A 67 8.62 -4.99 5.62
CA ASP A 67 9.11 -3.69 6.07
C ASP A 67 8.34 -2.52 5.46
N ILE A 68 8.44 -1.38 6.12
CA ILE A 68 8.00 -0.10 5.54
C ILE A 68 8.97 0.23 4.40
N VAL A 69 8.43 0.56 3.23
CA VAL A 69 9.24 0.98 2.09
C VAL A 69 9.24 2.48 1.91
N LYS A 70 8.21 3.17 2.38
CA LYS A 70 8.09 4.61 2.24
C LYS A 70 7.07 5.17 3.22
N ALA A 71 7.36 6.36 3.75
CA ALA A 71 6.39 7.16 4.47
C ALA A 71 6.51 8.60 3.99
N ASN A 72 5.38 9.27 3.80
CA ASN A 72 5.37 10.67 3.40
C ASN A 72 4.15 11.39 3.94
N SER A 73 4.28 12.70 4.06
CA SER A 73 3.20 13.57 4.52
C SER A 73 3.02 14.73 3.56
N TRP A 74 1.82 15.26 3.53
CA TRP A 74 1.50 16.44 2.74
C TRP A 74 0.25 17.11 3.29
N VAL A 75 -0.01 18.30 2.79
CA VAL A 75 -1.28 19.00 3.03
C VAL A 75 -1.95 19.11 1.67
N ASN A 76 -3.20 18.67 1.59
CA ASN A 76 -3.91 18.68 0.31
C ASN A 76 -4.49 20.07 0.01
N ILE A 77 -5.14 20.20 -1.14
CA ILE A 77 -5.69 21.49 -1.61
C ILE A 77 -6.76 22.03 -0.66
N ALA A 78 -7.41 21.17 0.12
CA ALA A 78 -8.40 21.57 1.12
C ALA A 78 -7.77 21.91 2.47
N ASP A 79 -6.47 22.06 2.54
CA ASP A 79 -5.70 22.36 3.77
C ASP A 79 -5.83 21.24 4.82
N GLU A 80 -5.99 20.01 4.37
CA GLU A 80 -6.08 18.86 5.25
C GLU A 80 -4.77 18.10 5.26
N GLY A 81 -4.28 17.78 6.46
CA GLY A 81 -3.07 16.99 6.63
C GLY A 81 -3.28 15.52 6.26
N ARG A 82 -2.29 14.95 5.60
CA ARG A 82 -2.27 13.55 5.17
C ARG A 82 -0.91 12.95 5.49
N PHE A 83 -0.95 11.69 5.90
CA PHE A 83 0.26 10.91 6.14
C PHE A 83 0.03 9.50 5.57
N ALA A 84 0.95 9.00 4.79
CA ALA A 84 0.82 7.68 4.18
C ALA A 84 2.05 6.83 4.49
N VAL A 85 1.81 5.57 4.81
CA VAL A 85 2.87 4.57 5.03
C VAL A 85 2.63 3.43 4.05
N HIS A 86 3.67 3.08 3.31
CA HIS A 86 3.64 2.00 2.33
C HIS A 86 4.49 0.84 2.85
N TYR A 87 3.92 -0.36 2.83
CA TYR A 87 4.57 -1.59 3.29
C TYR A 87 4.82 -2.52 2.13
N ASP A 88 5.93 -3.22 2.19
CA ASP A 88 6.18 -4.35 1.31
C ASP A 88 5.39 -5.56 1.82
N CYS A 89 4.62 -6.19 0.94
CA CYS A 89 3.70 -7.27 1.31
C CYS A 89 3.75 -8.42 0.31
N GLU A 90 3.40 -9.61 0.79
CA GLU A 90 3.17 -10.78 -0.04
C GLU A 90 1.78 -11.34 0.24
N PRO A 91 1.05 -11.79 -0.79
CA PRO A 91 -0.24 -12.43 -0.56
C PRO A 91 -0.04 -13.87 -0.10
N VAL A 92 -0.90 -14.33 0.81
CA VAL A 92 -0.94 -15.75 1.17
C VAL A 92 -1.49 -16.56 0.00
N ASP A 93 -2.44 -15.94 -0.73
CA ASP A 93 -3.11 -16.50 -1.90
C ASP A 93 -3.42 -15.30 -2.80
N ASP A 94 -3.27 -15.43 -4.10
CA ASP A 94 -3.39 -14.28 -5.02
C ASP A 94 -4.76 -14.17 -5.71
N SER A 95 -5.76 -14.86 -5.21
CA SER A 95 -7.14 -14.79 -5.72
C SER A 95 -7.85 -13.56 -5.16
N VAL A 96 -8.17 -12.59 -6.03
CA VAL A 96 -8.75 -11.31 -5.64
C VAL A 96 -10.28 -11.35 -5.76
N ASP A 97 -10.95 -10.87 -4.71
CA ASP A 97 -12.40 -10.67 -4.66
C ASP A 97 -12.68 -9.21 -4.27
N LEU A 98 -12.96 -8.38 -5.27
CA LEU A 98 -13.05 -6.93 -5.08
C LEU A 98 -14.31 -6.50 -4.33
N SER A 99 -14.17 -5.49 -3.47
CA SER A 99 -15.30 -4.77 -2.88
C SER A 99 -15.90 -3.79 -3.90
N ALA A 100 -17.04 -3.19 -3.53
CA ALA A 100 -17.73 -2.22 -4.40
C ALA A 100 -16.95 -0.91 -4.60
N GLU A 101 -15.90 -0.65 -3.80
CA GLU A 101 -15.06 0.55 -3.93
C GLU A 101 -14.17 0.50 -5.16
N HIS A 102 -13.96 -0.69 -5.72
CA HIS A 102 -13.08 -0.90 -6.87
C HIS A 102 -13.80 -1.64 -7.98
N VAL A 103 -13.48 -1.30 -9.22
CA VAL A 103 -14.11 -1.90 -10.41
C VAL A 103 -13.21 -2.88 -11.12
N ASP A 104 -11.91 -2.84 -10.86
CA ASP A 104 -10.93 -3.73 -11.51
C ASP A 104 -9.71 -3.91 -10.64
N SER A 105 -9.02 -5.01 -10.86
CA SER A 105 -7.73 -5.30 -10.24
C SER A 105 -6.82 -5.93 -11.27
N LYS A 106 -5.51 -5.68 -11.14
CA LYS A 106 -4.52 -6.27 -12.02
C LYS A 106 -3.25 -6.60 -11.26
N TRP A 107 -2.70 -7.76 -11.58
CA TRP A 107 -1.32 -8.10 -11.23
C TRP A 107 -0.45 -7.71 -12.41
N ILE A 108 0.39 -6.71 -12.25
CA ILE A 108 1.21 -6.16 -13.35
C ILE A 108 2.65 -5.99 -12.89
N ARG A 109 3.56 -5.93 -13.86
CA ARG A 109 4.98 -5.71 -13.56
C ARG A 109 5.20 -4.35 -12.92
N PRO A 110 6.21 -4.21 -12.05
CA PRO A 110 6.48 -2.95 -11.36
C PRO A 110 6.56 -1.74 -12.29
N ALA A 111 7.23 -1.86 -13.44
CA ALA A 111 7.35 -0.76 -14.39
C ALA A 111 5.99 -0.28 -14.91
N LYS A 112 5.05 -1.20 -15.15
CA LYS A 112 3.70 -0.84 -15.56
C LYS A 112 2.89 -0.23 -14.41
N ALA A 113 3.05 -0.75 -13.20
CA ALA A 113 2.40 -0.19 -12.03
C ALA A 113 2.83 1.27 -11.83
N GLN A 114 4.11 1.56 -11.98
CA GLN A 114 4.62 2.93 -11.84
C GLN A 114 3.99 3.91 -12.83
N GLN A 115 3.67 3.45 -14.03
CA GLN A 115 3.02 4.29 -15.05
C GLN A 115 1.57 4.62 -14.72
N ARG A 116 0.91 3.79 -13.94
CA ARG A 116 -0.52 3.93 -13.63
C ARG A 116 -0.80 4.62 -12.31
N LEU A 117 0.16 4.61 -11.40
CA LEU A 117 -0.01 5.12 -10.04
C LEU A 117 0.38 6.58 -9.94
N CYS A 118 -0.17 7.28 -8.95
CA CYS A 118 0.29 8.63 -8.62
C CYS A 118 1.76 8.59 -8.17
N ASP A 119 2.43 9.75 -8.18
CA ASP A 119 3.87 9.84 -7.94
C ASP A 119 4.31 9.20 -6.61
N SER A 120 3.56 9.44 -5.55
CA SER A 120 3.88 8.90 -4.23
C SER A 120 3.85 7.37 -4.22
N GLN A 121 2.83 6.79 -4.81
CA GLN A 121 2.67 5.33 -4.86
C GLN A 121 3.63 4.71 -5.87
N SER A 122 3.85 5.39 -6.99
CA SER A 122 4.84 4.97 -7.99
C SER A 122 6.23 4.88 -7.37
N THR A 123 6.61 5.87 -6.57
CA THR A 123 7.89 5.87 -5.87
C THR A 123 7.97 4.71 -4.86
N ALA A 124 6.88 4.40 -4.17
CA ALA A 124 6.86 3.25 -3.25
C ALA A 124 7.11 1.94 -3.99
N VAL A 125 6.51 1.76 -5.17
CA VAL A 125 6.74 0.57 -6.01
C VAL A 125 8.20 0.50 -6.45
N ASP A 126 8.77 1.61 -6.88
CA ASP A 126 10.16 1.68 -7.31
C ASP A 126 11.11 1.29 -6.17
N ILE A 127 10.91 1.83 -4.98
CA ILE A 127 11.71 1.50 -3.80
C ILE A 127 11.61 0.00 -3.48
N ALA A 128 10.40 -0.54 -3.47
CA ALA A 128 10.19 -1.95 -3.18
C ALA A 128 10.86 -2.86 -4.21
N ALA A 129 10.79 -2.49 -5.49
CA ALA A 129 11.37 -3.29 -6.59
C ALA A 129 12.90 -3.25 -6.60
N THR A 130 13.52 -2.17 -6.10
CA THR A 130 14.97 -2.00 -6.10
C THR A 130 15.60 -2.30 -4.74
N ALA A 131 14.80 -2.55 -3.70
CA ALA A 131 15.30 -2.88 -2.37
C ALA A 131 16.00 -4.24 -2.38
N PRO A 132 16.97 -4.48 -1.47
CA PRO A 132 17.52 -5.81 -1.30
C PRO A 132 16.41 -6.84 -1.03
N ASP A 133 16.65 -8.08 -1.46
CA ASP A 133 15.68 -9.15 -1.28
C ASP A 133 15.35 -9.34 0.21
N LEU A 134 14.13 -8.96 0.59
CA LEU A 134 13.66 -9.07 1.97
C LEU A 134 13.53 -10.53 2.41
N THR A 135 13.25 -11.43 1.49
CA THR A 135 13.20 -12.86 1.76
C THR A 135 14.56 -13.38 2.20
N THR A 136 15.64 -12.96 1.52
CA THR A 136 16.99 -13.32 1.89
C THR A 136 17.36 -12.77 3.26
N ARG A 137 17.00 -11.51 3.55
CA ARG A 137 17.23 -10.91 4.87
C ARG A 137 16.48 -11.64 5.97
N LYS A 138 15.25 -12.01 5.72
CA LYS A 138 14.45 -12.80 6.68
C LYS A 138 15.09 -14.14 6.97
N SER A 139 15.56 -14.82 5.93
CA SER A 139 16.25 -16.11 6.08
C SER A 139 17.49 -16.00 6.95
N THR A 140 18.26 -14.92 6.82
CA THR A 140 19.47 -14.72 7.64
C THR A 140 19.16 -14.32 9.07
N THR A 141 18.01 -13.69 9.33
CA THR A 141 17.66 -13.26 10.68
C THR A 141 16.93 -14.30 11.50
N THR A 142 16.40 -15.34 10.87
CA THR A 142 15.67 -16.41 11.57
C THR A 142 16.55 -17.55 12.01
N ASP A 143 17.79 -17.56 11.65
CA ASP A 143 18.75 -18.63 12.00
C ASP A 143 19.26 -18.57 13.43
#